data_31eb589e239d28537c5303287aea0622
#
_entry.id   31eb589e239d28537c5303287aea0622
#
_cell.length_a   1.000
_cell.length_b   1.000
_cell.length_c   1.000
_cell.angle_alpha   90.00
_cell.angle_beta   90.00
_cell.angle_gamma   90.00
#
_symmetry.space_group_name_H-M   'P 1'
#
loop_
_entity.id
_entity.type
_entity.pdbx_description
1 polymer ?
#
loop_
_entity_poly.entity_id
_entity_poly.type
_entity_poly.pdbx_seq_one_letter_code
_entity_poly.pdbx_strand_id
1 'polypeptide(L)'
;MRILFVTSEAFPLIKTGGLADVSGSLPAALQEIDADIRILIPGYPAVLDKMVNPKFLTTISNLPHVGAINLIIGEMPETKVPVMAIESVDLYQRDGGPYVDSTGRDWEDNPYRFGTPVLMRGKASEVTNKIRNF
;
A
#
# COMPACT_ATOMS: atom_id res chain seq x y z
N MET A 1 13.56 13.91 -7.95
CA MET A 1 13.41 13.50 -6.51
C MET A 1 12.62 12.21 -6.47
N ARG A 2 13.03 11.26 -5.64
CA ARG A 2 12.30 9.99 -5.45
C ARG A 2 11.47 10.05 -4.17
N ILE A 3 10.19 9.73 -4.27
CA ILE A 3 9.24 9.82 -3.16
C ILE A 3 8.54 8.46 -3.00
N LEU A 4 8.58 7.91 -1.79
CA LEU A 4 7.70 6.82 -1.38
C LEU A 4 6.58 7.41 -0.52
N PHE A 5 5.37 7.42 -1.07
CA PHE A 5 4.18 7.94 -0.42
C PHE A 5 3.43 6.79 0.26
N VAL A 6 3.51 6.73 1.58
CA VAL A 6 2.88 5.67 2.38
C VAL A 6 1.54 6.14 2.90
N THR A 7 0.49 5.37 2.62
CA THR A 7 -0.88 5.74 3.02
C THR A 7 -1.71 4.50 3.36
N SER A 8 -2.72 4.68 4.20
CA SER A 8 -3.68 3.62 4.53
C SER A 8 -4.87 3.55 3.57
N GLU A 9 -5.11 4.60 2.81
CA GLU A 9 -6.19 4.67 1.81
C GLU A 9 -5.83 5.64 0.69
N ALA A 10 -6.34 5.40 -0.52
CA ALA A 10 -6.16 6.25 -1.70
C ALA A 10 -7.33 6.04 -2.66
N PHE A 11 -8.05 7.10 -2.99
CA PHE A 11 -9.10 7.07 -4.01
C PHE A 11 -8.48 6.90 -5.42
N PRO A 12 -9.01 6.05 -6.30
CA PRO A 12 -10.26 5.29 -6.21
C PRO A 12 -10.08 3.85 -5.67
N LEU A 13 -8.91 3.45 -5.21
CA LEU A 13 -8.65 2.08 -4.76
C LEU A 13 -9.47 1.73 -3.52
N ILE A 14 -9.40 2.59 -2.51
CA ILE A 14 -10.18 2.47 -1.28
C ILE A 14 -10.37 3.85 -0.64
N LYS A 15 -11.55 4.10 -0.09
CA LYS A 15 -11.88 5.36 0.55
C LYS A 15 -12.81 5.15 1.75
N THR A 16 -12.43 5.75 2.88
CA THR A 16 -13.27 5.91 4.06
C THR A 16 -13.51 7.37 4.41
N GLY A 17 -12.57 8.26 4.07
CA GLY A 17 -12.63 9.67 4.39
C GLY A 17 -11.76 10.55 3.49
N GLY A 18 -11.49 11.78 3.94
CA GLY A 18 -10.76 12.78 3.14
C GLY A 18 -9.30 12.44 2.86
N LEU A 19 -8.68 11.57 3.67
CA LEU A 19 -7.31 11.11 3.41
C LEU A 19 -7.19 10.45 2.04
N ALA A 20 -8.19 9.66 1.66
CA ALA A 20 -8.18 8.98 0.37
C ALA A 20 -8.14 9.94 -0.82
N ASP A 21 -8.83 11.07 -0.72
CA ASP A 21 -8.85 12.09 -1.78
C ASP A 21 -7.48 12.74 -1.93
N VAL A 22 -6.83 13.11 -0.84
CA VAL A 22 -5.47 13.66 -0.84
C VAL A 22 -4.48 12.63 -1.36
N SER A 23 -4.57 11.39 -0.89
CA SER A 23 -3.66 10.31 -1.29
C SER A 23 -3.83 9.88 -2.75
N GLY A 24 -4.99 10.12 -3.34
CA GLY A 24 -5.23 9.91 -4.77
C GLY A 24 -4.75 11.04 -5.66
N SER A 25 -4.90 12.30 -5.20
CA SER A 25 -4.63 13.49 -6.01
C SER A 25 -3.18 14.01 -5.88
N LEU A 26 -2.61 14.04 -4.66
CA LEU A 26 -1.28 14.59 -4.46
C LEU A 26 -0.17 13.83 -5.20
N PRO A 27 -0.12 12.48 -5.20
CA PRO A 27 0.86 11.77 -5.99
C PRO A 27 0.76 12.05 -7.49
N ALA A 28 -0.45 12.18 -8.02
CA ALA A 28 -0.67 12.53 -9.43
C ALA A 28 -0.12 13.92 -9.76
N ALA A 29 -0.44 14.91 -8.93
CA ALA A 29 0.07 16.28 -9.11
C ALA A 29 1.61 16.37 -9.00
N LEU A 30 2.23 15.57 -8.10
CA LEU A 30 3.68 15.51 -8.00
C LEU A 30 4.32 14.83 -9.22
N GLN A 31 3.66 13.83 -9.81
CA GLN A 31 4.13 13.21 -11.05
C GLN A 31 4.11 14.18 -12.22
N GLU A 32 3.13 15.10 -12.29
CA GLU A 32 3.04 16.13 -13.33
C GLU A 32 4.23 17.12 -13.33
N ILE A 33 4.91 17.25 -12.18
CA ILE A 33 6.12 18.06 -12.04
C ILE A 33 7.40 17.22 -11.99
N ASP A 34 7.39 16.06 -12.66
CA ASP A 34 8.53 15.14 -12.82
C ASP A 34 9.07 14.53 -11.51
N ALA A 35 8.26 14.45 -10.46
CA ALA A 35 8.63 13.67 -9.27
C ALA A 35 8.49 12.16 -9.54
N ASP A 36 9.53 11.40 -9.23
CA ASP A 36 9.49 9.93 -9.25
C ASP A 36 8.81 9.43 -7.97
N ILE A 37 7.48 9.40 -8.00
CA ILE A 37 6.64 9.05 -6.86
C ILE A 37 6.03 7.65 -7.00
N ARG A 38 5.97 6.93 -5.90
CA ARG A 38 5.30 5.63 -5.78
C ARG A 38 4.44 5.61 -4.53
N ILE A 39 3.25 5.04 -4.62
CA ILE A 39 2.35 4.85 -3.49
C ILE A 39 2.63 3.47 -2.87
N LEU A 40 2.75 3.40 -1.55
CA LEU A 40 2.74 2.16 -0.79
C LEU A 40 1.47 2.10 0.06
N ILE A 41 0.66 1.06 -0.14
CA ILE A 41 -0.66 0.92 0.48
C ILE A 41 -0.89 -0.52 0.97
N PRO A 42 -1.64 -0.74 2.07
CA PRO A 42 -2.10 -2.08 2.41
C PRO A 42 -2.90 -2.71 1.28
N GLY A 43 -2.63 -3.98 1.03
CA GLY A 43 -3.31 -4.77 0.00
C GLY A 43 -4.67 -5.28 0.44
N TYR A 44 -5.58 -4.37 0.79
CA TYR A 44 -6.97 -4.77 1.04
C TYR A 44 -7.57 -5.42 -0.22
N PRO A 45 -8.58 -6.28 -0.09
CA PRO A 45 -9.22 -6.89 -1.26
C PRO A 45 -9.61 -5.89 -2.34
N ALA A 46 -10.20 -4.77 -1.94
CA ALA A 46 -10.61 -3.70 -2.87
C ALA A 46 -9.43 -3.05 -3.61
N VAL A 47 -8.27 -2.92 -2.95
CA VAL A 47 -7.05 -2.36 -3.55
C VAL A 47 -6.51 -3.31 -4.62
N LEU A 48 -6.34 -4.59 -4.27
CA LEU A 48 -5.81 -5.61 -5.19
C LEU A 48 -6.72 -5.80 -6.40
N ASP A 49 -8.04 -5.69 -6.21
CA ASP A 49 -9.04 -5.82 -7.28
C ASP A 49 -9.04 -4.63 -8.26
N LYS A 50 -8.83 -3.42 -7.74
CA LYS A 50 -8.90 -2.19 -8.55
C LYS A 50 -7.58 -1.72 -9.14
N MET A 51 -6.44 -2.22 -8.66
CA MET A 51 -5.14 -1.91 -9.25
C MET A 51 -5.10 -2.30 -10.73
N VAL A 52 -4.47 -1.46 -11.54
CA VAL A 52 -4.26 -1.72 -12.96
C VAL A 52 -2.95 -2.46 -13.17
N ASN A 53 -2.96 -3.50 -14.01
CA ASN A 53 -1.80 -4.34 -14.33
C ASN A 53 -1.05 -4.88 -13.10
N PRO A 54 -1.73 -5.53 -12.14
CA PRO A 54 -1.07 -6.04 -10.95
C PRO A 54 -0.09 -7.16 -11.29
N LYS A 55 1.11 -7.10 -10.70
CA LYS A 55 2.15 -8.12 -10.84
C LYS A 55 2.81 -8.39 -9.50
N PHE A 56 3.09 -9.65 -9.21
CA PHE A 56 3.93 -10.02 -8.07
C PHE A 56 5.36 -9.51 -8.30
N LEU A 57 5.90 -8.81 -7.31
CA LEU A 57 7.28 -8.32 -7.33
C LEU A 57 8.20 -9.23 -6.51
N THR A 58 7.90 -9.42 -5.24
CA THR A 58 8.75 -10.17 -4.30
C THR A 58 8.02 -10.51 -3.02
N THR A 59 8.59 -11.46 -2.26
CA THR A 59 8.21 -11.72 -0.87
C THR A 59 9.27 -11.12 0.06
N ILE A 60 8.82 -10.45 1.12
CA ILE A 60 9.65 -9.98 2.21
C ILE A 60 9.36 -10.84 3.42
N SER A 61 10.38 -11.53 3.93
CA SER A 61 10.27 -12.47 5.03
C SER A 61 10.84 -11.89 6.34
N ASN A 62 10.55 -12.57 7.46
CA ASN A 62 11.09 -12.25 8.77
C ASN A 62 10.77 -10.84 9.26
N LEU A 63 9.59 -10.33 8.94
CA LEU A 63 9.08 -9.11 9.56
C LEU A 63 8.65 -9.42 11.00
N PRO A 64 9.07 -8.60 11.98
CA PRO A 64 8.67 -8.81 13.36
C PRO A 64 7.15 -8.85 13.52
N HIS A 65 6.64 -9.86 14.22
CA HIS A 65 5.22 -10.08 14.51
C HIS A 65 4.28 -10.31 13.31
N VAL A 66 4.79 -10.22 12.09
CA VAL A 66 3.98 -10.31 10.86
C VAL A 66 4.36 -11.52 10.01
N GLY A 67 5.64 -11.91 10.06
CA GLY A 67 6.16 -13.01 9.24
C GLY A 67 6.52 -12.57 7.83
N ALA A 68 5.90 -13.19 6.83
CA ALA A 68 6.14 -12.89 5.41
C ALA A 68 4.97 -12.11 4.79
N ILE A 69 5.30 -11.19 3.91
CA ILE A 69 4.34 -10.45 3.07
C ILE A 69 4.78 -10.50 1.63
N ASN A 70 3.83 -10.35 0.71
CA ASN A 70 4.11 -10.17 -0.71
C ASN A 70 3.97 -8.69 -1.09
N LEU A 71 4.81 -8.24 -2.02
CA LEU A 71 4.63 -6.96 -2.70
C LEU A 71 4.05 -7.20 -4.08
N ILE A 72 2.92 -6.56 -4.31
CA ILE A 72 2.24 -6.53 -5.61
C ILE A 72 2.40 -5.12 -6.17
N ILE A 73 2.94 -5.01 -7.38
CA ILE A 73 3.10 -3.73 -8.06
C ILE A 73 2.04 -3.58 -9.15
N GLY A 74 1.63 -2.35 -9.37
CA GLY A 74 0.67 -1.98 -10.40
C GLY A 74 0.58 -0.47 -10.54
N GLU A 75 -0.55 -0.01 -11.03
CA GLU A 75 -0.78 1.42 -11.28
C GLU A 75 -2.13 1.85 -10.71
N MET A 76 -2.22 3.13 -10.36
CA MET A 76 -3.49 3.76 -10.06
C MET A 76 -4.37 3.79 -11.31
N PRO A 77 -5.69 3.53 -11.17
CA PRO A 77 -6.63 3.80 -12.25
C PRO A 77 -6.51 5.26 -12.71
N GLU A 78 -6.68 5.50 -14.00
CA GLU A 78 -6.67 6.82 -14.66
C GLU A 78 -5.32 7.56 -14.61
N THR A 79 -4.79 7.84 -13.41
CA THR A 79 -3.55 8.64 -13.25
C THR A 79 -2.28 7.88 -13.58
N LYS A 80 -2.32 6.54 -13.55
CA LYS A 80 -1.17 5.64 -13.77
C LYS A 80 0.01 5.85 -12.81
N VAL A 81 -0.22 6.51 -11.68
CA VAL A 81 0.80 6.59 -10.62
C VAL A 81 1.15 5.18 -10.16
N PRO A 82 2.45 4.82 -10.08
CA PRO A 82 2.86 3.51 -9.63
C PRO A 82 2.42 3.22 -8.20
N VAL A 83 1.86 2.03 -7.97
CA VAL A 83 1.37 1.56 -6.67
C VAL A 83 2.07 0.27 -6.29
N MET A 84 2.46 0.17 -5.03
CA MET A 84 2.87 -1.06 -4.37
C MET A 84 1.85 -1.41 -3.30
N ALA A 85 1.22 -2.56 -3.42
CA ALA A 85 0.31 -3.09 -2.41
C ALA A 85 1.01 -4.16 -1.58
N ILE A 86 0.84 -4.10 -0.26
CA ILE A 86 1.32 -5.10 0.68
C ILE A 86 0.26 -6.18 0.80
N GLU A 87 0.49 -7.34 0.19
CA GLU A 87 -0.41 -8.48 0.33
C GLU A 87 -0.05 -9.30 1.57
N SER A 88 -1.02 -9.46 2.45
CA SER A 88 -0.97 -10.33 3.62
C SER A 88 -2.36 -10.83 3.94
N VAL A 89 -2.56 -12.14 3.88
CA VAL A 89 -3.86 -12.75 4.20
C VAL A 89 -4.25 -12.43 5.64
N ASP A 90 -3.32 -12.57 6.57
CA ASP A 90 -3.60 -12.40 7.99
C ASP A 90 -3.91 -10.95 8.38
N LEU A 91 -3.27 -9.97 7.72
CA LEU A 91 -3.44 -8.56 8.07
C LEU A 91 -4.61 -7.90 7.34
N TYR A 92 -4.81 -8.19 6.06
CA TYR A 92 -5.65 -7.34 5.22
C TYR A 92 -6.79 -8.07 4.50
N GLN A 93 -6.74 -9.40 4.35
CA GLN A 93 -7.79 -10.17 3.70
C GLN A 93 -8.91 -10.49 4.68
N ARG A 94 -9.67 -9.47 5.08
CA ARG A 94 -10.72 -9.55 6.10
C ARG A 94 -11.99 -8.85 5.66
N ASP A 95 -13.12 -9.35 6.15
CA ASP A 95 -14.40 -8.68 5.99
C ASP A 95 -14.46 -7.46 6.95
N GLY A 96 -14.77 -6.30 6.41
CA GLY A 96 -14.84 -5.05 7.15
C GLY A 96 -14.12 -3.91 6.44
N GLY A 97 -13.87 -2.85 7.16
CA GLY A 97 -13.17 -1.67 6.64
C GLY A 97 -11.67 -1.69 6.90
N PRO A 98 -10.94 -0.70 6.37
CA PRO A 98 -9.51 -0.54 6.65
C PRO A 98 -9.17 -0.45 8.14
N TYR A 99 -10.00 0.19 8.92
CA TYR A 99 -9.73 0.50 10.33
C TYR A 99 -10.58 -0.32 11.30
N VAL A 100 -11.75 -0.76 10.88
CA VAL A 100 -12.75 -1.40 11.73
C VAL A 100 -13.25 -2.70 11.13
N ASP A 101 -13.68 -3.60 12.00
CA ASP A 101 -14.35 -4.84 11.60
C ASP A 101 -15.79 -4.61 11.11
N SER A 102 -16.48 -5.68 10.74
CA SER A 102 -17.86 -5.63 10.27
C SER A 102 -18.86 -5.13 11.34
N THR A 103 -18.46 -5.08 12.61
CA THR A 103 -19.27 -4.56 13.73
C THR A 103 -18.99 -3.10 14.06
N GLY A 104 -18.02 -2.46 13.38
CA GLY A 104 -17.61 -1.07 13.61
C GLY A 104 -16.58 -0.90 14.74
N ARG A 105 -15.97 -1.98 15.23
CA ARG A 105 -14.90 -1.93 16.22
C ARG A 105 -13.55 -1.88 15.55
N ASP A 106 -12.61 -1.13 16.12
CA ASP A 106 -11.22 -1.12 15.66
C ASP A 106 -10.64 -2.54 15.69
N TRP A 107 -9.88 -2.89 14.63
CA TRP A 107 -9.11 -4.12 14.64
C TRP A 107 -8.05 -4.07 15.75
N GLU A 108 -8.00 -5.09 16.60
CA GLU A 108 -7.05 -5.15 17.72
C GLU A 108 -5.59 -5.12 17.25
N ASP A 109 -5.32 -5.61 16.06
CA ASP A 109 -3.99 -5.66 15.45
C ASP A 109 -3.66 -4.47 14.53
N ASN A 110 -4.46 -3.39 14.57
CA ASN A 110 -4.18 -2.17 13.80
C ASN A 110 -2.73 -1.65 13.96
N PRO A 111 -2.07 -1.72 15.12
CA PRO A 111 -0.67 -1.34 15.23
C PRO A 111 0.25 -2.12 14.28
N TYR A 112 0.00 -3.40 14.05
CA TYR A 112 0.76 -4.22 13.10
C TYR A 112 0.34 -3.97 11.65
N ARG A 113 -0.96 -3.80 11.41
CA ARG A 113 -1.52 -3.54 10.09
C ARG A 113 -0.98 -2.24 9.48
N PHE A 114 -0.84 -1.20 10.27
CA PHE A 114 -0.31 0.10 9.83
C PHE A 114 1.18 0.28 10.13
N GLY A 115 1.74 -0.49 11.06
CA GLY A 115 3.17 -0.53 11.32
C GLY A 115 3.97 -1.31 10.27
N THR A 116 3.36 -2.27 9.59
CA THR A 116 4.05 -3.11 8.58
C THR A 116 4.71 -2.28 7.46
N PRO A 117 4.06 -1.28 6.83
CA PRO A 117 4.70 -0.41 5.85
C PRO A 117 5.92 0.33 6.40
N VAL A 118 5.91 0.68 7.68
CA VAL A 118 7.01 1.35 8.36
C VAL A 118 8.15 0.37 8.67
N LEU A 119 7.82 -0.86 9.08
CA LEU A 119 8.80 -1.93 9.35
C LEU A 119 9.55 -2.35 8.08
N MET A 120 8.91 -2.29 6.92
CA MET A 120 9.56 -2.52 5.63
C MET A 120 10.70 -1.54 5.38
N ARG A 121 10.64 -0.36 5.94
CA ARG A 121 11.70 0.64 5.88
C ARG A 121 13.00 0.18 6.55
N GLY A 122 12.92 -0.65 7.59
CA GLY A 122 14.09 -1.26 8.25
C GLY A 122 14.81 -2.31 7.39
N LYS A 123 14.17 -2.83 6.35
CA LYS A 123 14.73 -3.72 5.32
C LYS A 123 14.98 -2.99 3.98
N ALA A 124 15.18 -1.68 4.06
CA ALA A 124 15.26 -0.78 2.92
C ALA A 124 16.27 -1.19 1.85
N SER A 125 17.40 -1.81 2.22
CA SER A 125 18.39 -2.25 1.23
C SER A 125 17.89 -3.39 0.35
N GLU A 126 17.16 -4.34 0.93
CA GLU A 126 16.59 -5.48 0.20
C GLU A 126 15.40 -5.02 -0.67
N VAL A 127 14.52 -4.20 -0.11
CA VAL A 127 13.36 -3.64 -0.80
C VAL A 127 13.79 -2.63 -1.87
N THR A 128 14.74 -1.73 -1.54
CA THR A 128 15.19 -0.67 -2.46
C THR A 128 15.86 -1.24 -3.71
N ASN A 129 16.65 -2.30 -3.58
CA ASN A 129 17.28 -2.92 -4.74
C ASN A 129 16.26 -3.57 -5.70
N LYS A 130 15.17 -4.11 -5.15
CA LYS A 130 14.09 -4.71 -5.96
C LYS A 130 13.11 -3.68 -6.52
N ILE A 131 12.89 -2.57 -5.79
CA ILE A 131 12.03 -1.46 -6.22
C ILE A 131 12.73 -0.52 -7.22
N ARG A 132 14.07 -0.47 -7.23
CA ARG A 132 14.84 0.41 -8.13
C ARG A 132 14.52 0.23 -9.61
N ASN A 133 14.12 -0.96 -9.99
CA ASN A 133 13.82 -1.33 -11.38
C ASN A 133 12.31 -1.37 -11.69
N PHE A 134 11.52 -0.91 -10.75
CA PHE A 134 10.07 -0.82 -10.89
C PHE A 134 9.60 0.56 -11.31
#